data_cdd3f5ceb5fcc4fb6dcaa5e2cf377eab
#
_entry.id   cdd3f5ceb5fcc4fb6dcaa5e2cf377eab
#
_cell.length_a   1.000
_cell.length_b   1.000
_cell.length_c   1.000
_cell.angle_alpha   90.00
_cell.angle_beta   90.00
_cell.angle_gamma   90.00
#
_symmetry.space_group_name_H-M   'P 1'
#
loop_
_entity.id
_entity.type
_entity.pdbx_description
1 polymer ?
#
loop_
_entity_poly.entity_id
_entity_poly.type
_entity_poly.pdbx_seq_one_letter_code
_entity_poly.pdbx_strand_id
1 'polypeptide(L)'
;MGCYFVILNYMYMDERKDIDEAVYVDLDDRIEPLLEKPYWIVDMLPKQVPAHSDGQYFKVEAYFFQDIGRRRSLYAKFARVMLKLNCYVGIDVRCSESRWISNPDPAFLFDRILFNGEGERSVYVLFDNRESLVVLHDEDTNMTVYNVRADLLDLLRSLAASEGLFVWTPSVQ
;
A
#
# COMPACT_ATOMS: atom_id res chain seq x y z
N MET A 1 14.70 22.47 12.72
CA MET A 1 13.30 22.64 13.21
C MET A 1 12.41 21.44 12.82
N GLY A 2 12.93 20.24 12.70
CA GLY A 2 12.23 19.03 12.19
C GLY A 2 11.96 17.93 13.20
N CYS A 3 12.53 17.96 14.40
CA CYS A 3 12.36 16.88 15.38
C CYS A 3 11.13 17.01 16.30
N TYR A 4 10.49 18.17 16.36
CA TYR A 4 9.34 18.36 17.27
C TYR A 4 8.02 17.82 16.74
N PHE A 5 7.86 17.64 15.42
CA PHE A 5 6.60 17.19 14.82
C PHE A 5 6.41 15.68 14.94
N VAL A 6 7.49 14.91 14.91
CA VAL A 6 7.43 13.43 15.04
C VAL A 6 7.13 13.02 16.48
N ILE A 7 7.65 13.76 17.47
CA ILE A 7 7.43 13.47 18.90
C ILE A 7 5.98 13.77 19.31
N LEU A 8 5.35 14.80 18.73
CA LEU A 8 3.95 15.13 19.01
C LEU A 8 2.97 14.07 18.49
N ASN A 9 3.23 13.46 17.34
CA ASN A 9 2.40 12.35 16.85
C ASN A 9 2.55 11.08 17.70
N TYR A 10 3.74 10.79 18.22
CA TYR A 10 3.96 9.68 19.14
C TYR A 10 3.29 9.89 20.50
N MET A 11 3.30 11.12 21.02
CA MET A 11 2.61 11.45 22.28
C MET A 11 1.09 11.45 22.13
N TYR A 12 0.54 11.78 20.95
CA TYR A 12 -0.91 11.77 20.71
C TYR A 12 -1.48 10.35 20.58
N MET A 13 -0.66 9.34 20.28
CA MET A 13 -1.08 7.94 20.23
C MET A 13 -1.16 7.28 21.61
N ASP A 14 -0.50 7.82 22.63
CA ASP A 14 -0.47 7.23 23.97
C ASP A 14 -1.70 7.64 24.84
N GLU A 15 -2.43 8.70 24.45
CA GLU A 15 -3.64 9.13 25.17
C GLU A 15 -4.96 8.49 24.70
N ARG A 16 -4.94 7.68 23.63
CA ARG A 16 -6.10 6.86 23.22
C ARG A 16 -6.04 5.47 23.83
N LYS A 17 -5.99 5.38 25.14
CA LYS A 17 -6.02 4.10 25.89
C LYS A 17 -7.39 3.40 25.92
N ASP A 18 -8.39 3.88 25.18
CA ASP A 18 -9.73 3.28 25.08
C ASP A 18 -10.02 2.67 23.71
N ILE A 19 -8.99 2.29 22.91
CA ILE A 19 -9.22 1.44 21.74
C ILE A 19 -9.22 0.00 22.26
N ASP A 20 -10.41 -0.60 22.21
CA ASP A 20 -10.72 -1.98 22.59
C ASP A 20 -9.52 -2.93 22.42
N GLU A 21 -9.02 -3.49 23.51
CA GLU A 21 -7.99 -4.55 23.54
C GLU A 21 -8.39 -5.82 22.76
N ALA A 22 -9.62 -5.86 22.26
CA ALA A 22 -10.23 -7.04 21.62
C ALA A 22 -9.85 -7.24 20.13
N VAL A 23 -9.02 -6.39 19.49
CA VAL A 23 -8.83 -6.41 18.02
C VAL A 23 -7.39 -6.64 17.58
N TYR A 24 -6.47 -6.97 18.47
CA TYR A 24 -5.12 -7.39 18.04
C TYR A 24 -5.12 -8.86 17.67
N VAL A 25 -5.52 -9.17 16.43
CA VAL A 25 -5.32 -10.49 15.84
C VAL A 25 -3.94 -10.49 15.21
N ASP A 26 -3.13 -11.49 15.53
CA ASP A 26 -1.93 -11.76 14.77
C ASP A 26 -2.36 -12.28 13.40
N LEU A 27 -2.15 -11.48 12.37
CA LEU A 27 -2.50 -11.81 10.98
C LEU A 27 -1.24 -12.09 10.14
N ASP A 28 -0.07 -12.13 10.73
CA ASP A 28 1.18 -12.34 10.02
C ASP A 28 1.23 -13.70 9.35
N ASP A 29 0.63 -14.73 9.95
CA ASP A 29 0.49 -16.06 9.35
C ASP A 29 -0.31 -16.06 8.03
N ARG A 30 -1.08 -15.00 7.75
CA ARG A 30 -1.82 -14.86 6.49
C ARG A 30 -0.98 -14.33 5.34
N ILE A 31 0.13 -13.66 5.60
CA ILE A 31 0.94 -13.00 4.57
C ILE A 31 1.59 -14.04 3.66
N GLU A 32 2.36 -14.97 4.22
CA GLU A 32 3.18 -15.91 3.46
C GLU A 32 2.35 -16.75 2.46
N PRO A 33 1.20 -17.35 2.84
CA PRO A 33 0.38 -18.09 1.89
C PRO A 33 -0.22 -17.22 0.77
N LEU A 34 -0.46 -15.93 1.01
CA LEU A 34 -1.01 -15.02 0.01
C LEU A 34 0.05 -14.56 -0.99
N LEU A 35 1.32 -14.44 -0.60
CA LEU A 35 2.42 -14.10 -1.50
C LEU A 35 2.66 -15.15 -2.59
N GLU A 36 2.22 -16.40 -2.38
CA GLU A 36 2.29 -17.48 -3.38
C GLU A 36 1.11 -17.50 -4.37
N LYS A 37 0.12 -16.63 -4.17
CA LYS A 37 -1.09 -16.57 -5.01
C LYS A 37 -0.86 -15.72 -6.26
N PRO A 38 -1.73 -15.86 -7.28
CA PRO A 38 -1.74 -14.96 -8.43
C PRO A 38 -1.81 -13.51 -8.00
N TYR A 39 -1.07 -12.63 -8.70
CA TYR A 39 -0.98 -11.23 -8.33
C TYR A 39 -1.08 -10.30 -9.53
N TRP A 40 -1.38 -9.05 -9.23
CA TRP A 40 -1.47 -7.92 -10.16
C TRP A 40 -0.61 -6.78 -9.64
N ILE A 41 -0.12 -6.00 -10.59
CA ILE A 41 0.64 -4.78 -10.29
C ILE A 41 -0.26 -3.57 -10.53
N VAL A 42 -0.31 -2.68 -9.56
CA VAL A 42 -0.90 -1.34 -9.69
C VAL A 42 0.25 -0.36 -9.87
N ASP A 43 0.33 0.29 -11.03
CA ASP A 43 1.51 1.04 -11.45
C ASP A 43 1.12 2.33 -12.20
N MET A 44 2.04 3.27 -12.26
CA MET A 44 1.94 4.43 -13.14
C MET A 44 2.11 4.07 -14.62
N LEU A 45 2.68 2.89 -14.93
CA LEU A 45 2.87 2.36 -16.27
C LEU A 45 1.78 1.32 -16.61
N PRO A 46 1.29 1.28 -17.87
CA PRO A 46 0.18 0.41 -18.25
C PRO A 46 0.56 -1.07 -18.40
N LYS A 47 1.85 -1.39 -18.39
CA LYS A 47 2.38 -2.74 -18.54
C LYS A 47 3.84 -2.80 -18.12
N GLN A 48 4.34 -4.01 -17.93
CA GLN A 48 5.75 -4.26 -17.65
C GLN A 48 6.66 -3.69 -18.74
N VAL A 49 7.71 -2.98 -18.32
CA VAL A 49 8.75 -2.50 -19.23
C VAL A 49 9.63 -3.70 -19.67
N PRO A 50 9.85 -3.92 -20.98
CA PRO A 50 10.69 -5.02 -21.42
C PRO A 50 12.13 -4.88 -20.90
N ALA A 51 12.74 -6.01 -20.53
CA ALA A 51 14.11 -6.04 -19.97
C ALA A 51 15.17 -5.42 -20.91
N HIS A 52 14.94 -5.49 -22.23
CA HIS A 52 15.83 -4.93 -23.24
C HIS A 52 15.25 -3.67 -23.91
N SER A 53 14.47 -2.90 -23.16
CA SER A 53 13.96 -1.60 -23.63
C SER A 53 15.08 -0.58 -23.74
N ASP A 54 15.11 0.18 -24.85
CA ASP A 54 15.99 1.34 -25.02
C ASP A 54 15.53 2.56 -24.18
N GLY A 55 14.50 2.40 -23.37
CA GLY A 55 13.92 3.45 -22.54
C GLY A 55 14.76 3.77 -21.30
N GLN A 56 14.29 4.76 -20.56
CA GLN A 56 15.01 5.27 -19.39
C GLN A 56 14.31 4.87 -18.07
N TYR A 57 13.77 3.64 -17.99
CA TYR A 57 12.99 3.19 -16.84
C TYR A 57 13.68 3.49 -15.50
N PHE A 58 14.92 3.04 -15.31
CA PHE A 58 15.66 3.27 -14.07
C PHE A 58 15.93 4.76 -13.76
N LYS A 59 16.07 5.61 -14.78
CA LYS A 59 16.20 7.05 -14.55
C LYS A 59 14.88 7.70 -14.14
N VAL A 60 13.76 7.21 -14.68
CA VAL A 60 12.43 7.68 -14.30
C VAL A 60 12.11 7.23 -12.87
N GLU A 61 12.40 5.99 -12.53
CA GLU A 61 12.28 5.47 -11.17
C GLU A 61 13.12 6.30 -10.18
N ALA A 62 14.43 6.47 -10.47
CA ALA A 62 15.31 7.30 -9.65
C ALA A 62 14.81 8.76 -9.54
N TYR A 63 14.19 9.31 -10.58
CA TYR A 63 13.58 10.64 -10.53
C TYR A 63 12.50 10.75 -9.45
N PHE A 64 11.70 9.72 -9.23
CA PHE A 64 10.72 9.71 -8.16
C PHE A 64 11.37 9.55 -6.78
N PHE A 65 12.36 8.67 -6.64
CA PHE A 65 12.96 8.36 -5.34
C PHE A 65 13.98 9.38 -4.85
N GLN A 66 14.63 10.13 -5.74
CA GLN A 66 15.59 11.17 -5.35
C GLN A 66 14.97 12.41 -4.70
N ASP A 67 13.66 12.56 -4.76
CA ASP A 67 12.94 13.69 -4.19
C ASP A 67 11.73 13.22 -3.39
N ILE A 68 11.70 13.55 -2.11
CA ILE A 68 10.64 13.12 -1.20
C ILE A 68 9.24 13.61 -1.61
N GLY A 69 9.14 14.82 -2.18
CA GLY A 69 7.87 15.38 -2.63
C GLY A 69 7.30 14.60 -3.82
N ARG A 70 8.16 14.20 -4.77
CA ARG A 70 7.77 13.40 -5.93
C ARG A 70 7.36 12.00 -5.51
N ARG A 71 8.12 11.36 -4.61
CA ARG A 71 7.77 10.06 -4.04
C ARG A 71 6.43 10.10 -3.32
N ARG A 72 6.22 11.09 -2.44
CA ARG A 72 4.94 11.29 -1.75
C ARG A 72 3.79 11.55 -2.72
N SER A 73 4.02 12.28 -3.82
CA SER A 73 3.00 12.49 -4.85
C SER A 73 2.55 11.18 -5.52
N LEU A 74 3.48 10.25 -5.76
CA LEU A 74 3.15 8.92 -6.27
C LEU A 74 2.40 8.09 -5.22
N TYR A 75 2.93 8.02 -3.99
CA TYR A 75 2.32 7.22 -2.91
C TYR A 75 0.95 7.75 -2.49
N ALA A 76 0.70 9.06 -2.60
CA ALA A 76 -0.63 9.63 -2.39
C ALA A 76 -1.68 9.06 -3.37
N LYS A 77 -1.29 8.66 -4.58
CA LYS A 77 -2.21 7.97 -5.51
C LYS A 77 -2.58 6.59 -5.00
N PHE A 78 -1.62 5.80 -4.53
CA PHE A 78 -1.87 4.49 -3.92
C PHE A 78 -2.74 4.61 -2.66
N ALA A 79 -2.43 5.58 -1.80
CA ALA A 79 -3.23 5.87 -0.61
C ALA A 79 -4.69 6.17 -0.96
N ARG A 80 -4.95 6.99 -1.99
CA ARG A 80 -6.33 7.29 -2.44
C ARG A 80 -7.03 6.07 -3.04
N VAL A 81 -6.33 5.19 -3.75
CA VAL A 81 -6.89 3.92 -4.21
C VAL A 81 -7.34 3.08 -3.01
N MET A 82 -6.50 2.95 -1.97
CA MET A 82 -6.83 2.17 -0.77
C MET A 82 -7.97 2.79 0.05
N LEU A 83 -8.00 4.12 0.19
CA LEU A 83 -9.13 4.80 0.83
C LEU A 83 -10.45 4.55 0.11
N LYS A 84 -10.44 4.61 -1.22
CA LYS A 84 -11.63 4.34 -2.04
C LYS A 84 -12.03 2.87 -1.96
N LEU A 85 -11.07 1.94 -1.96
CA LEU A 85 -11.34 0.51 -1.78
C LEU A 85 -11.99 0.24 -0.43
N ASN A 86 -11.53 0.90 0.64
CA ASN A 86 -12.10 0.76 1.98
C ASN A 86 -13.56 1.25 2.08
N CYS A 87 -14.07 1.99 1.12
CA CYS A 87 -15.50 2.30 1.04
C CYS A 87 -16.37 1.10 0.65
N TYR A 88 -15.78 0.06 0.07
CA TYR A 88 -16.51 -1.12 -0.46
C TYR A 88 -16.22 -2.38 0.35
N VAL A 89 -15.02 -2.50 0.92
CA VAL A 89 -14.61 -3.68 1.69
C VAL A 89 -13.85 -3.24 2.93
N GLY A 90 -13.98 -4.02 4.01
CA GLY A 90 -13.18 -3.85 5.22
C GLY A 90 -11.70 -4.16 4.91
N ILE A 91 -10.80 -3.43 5.54
CA ILE A 91 -9.36 -3.62 5.40
C ILE A 91 -8.70 -3.73 6.78
N ASP A 92 -7.63 -4.51 6.85
CA ASP A 92 -6.73 -4.58 8.00
C ASP A 92 -5.36 -4.07 7.57
N VAL A 93 -4.77 -3.12 8.29
CA VAL A 93 -3.47 -2.54 7.99
C VAL A 93 -2.46 -2.93 9.06
N ARG A 94 -1.31 -3.43 8.63
CA ARG A 94 -0.18 -3.70 9.51
C ARG A 94 0.49 -2.39 9.92
N CYS A 95 0.51 -2.10 11.22
CA CYS A 95 1.11 -0.88 11.75
C CYS A 95 2.50 -1.09 12.38
N SER A 96 2.82 -2.32 12.81
CA SER A 96 4.14 -2.74 13.29
C SER A 96 4.20 -4.26 13.24
N GLU A 97 5.33 -4.87 13.61
CA GLU A 97 5.44 -6.32 13.72
C GLU A 97 4.29 -6.89 14.56
N SER A 98 3.57 -7.85 14.00
CA SER A 98 2.44 -8.56 14.59
C SER A 98 1.26 -7.70 15.07
N ARG A 99 1.20 -6.44 14.68
CA ARG A 99 0.12 -5.54 15.08
C ARG A 99 -0.66 -5.02 13.88
N TRP A 100 -1.96 -5.37 13.82
CA TRP A 100 -2.89 -4.99 12.77
C TRP A 100 -4.02 -4.12 13.31
N ILE A 101 -4.49 -3.19 12.51
CA ILE A 101 -5.64 -2.32 12.80
C ILE A 101 -6.71 -2.59 11.75
N SER A 102 -7.91 -3.02 12.22
CA SER A 102 -9.07 -3.23 11.36
C SER A 102 -9.80 -1.92 11.10
N ASN A 103 -10.15 -1.69 9.82
CA ASN A 103 -10.83 -0.48 9.36
C ASN A 103 -10.26 0.80 10.00
N PRO A 104 -8.96 1.08 9.78
CA PRO A 104 -8.29 2.20 10.41
C PRO A 104 -8.95 3.53 10.04
N ASP A 105 -8.72 4.54 10.88
CA ASP A 105 -9.08 5.91 10.53
C ASP A 105 -8.52 6.28 9.15
N PRO A 106 -9.31 6.94 8.27
CA PRO A 106 -8.86 7.29 6.92
C PRO A 106 -7.58 8.13 6.87
N ALA A 107 -7.36 9.03 7.83
CA ALA A 107 -6.12 9.81 7.89
C ALA A 107 -4.94 8.91 8.26
N PHE A 108 -5.11 7.98 9.21
CA PHE A 108 -4.08 7.01 9.54
C PHE A 108 -3.70 6.13 8.34
N LEU A 109 -4.68 5.59 7.61
CA LEU A 109 -4.43 4.77 6.42
C LEU A 109 -3.67 5.57 5.35
N PHE A 110 -4.11 6.80 5.11
CA PHE A 110 -3.48 7.68 4.12
C PHE A 110 -2.02 7.95 4.49
N ASP A 111 -1.77 8.37 5.72
CA ASP A 111 -0.42 8.71 6.20
C ASP A 111 0.49 7.48 6.24
N ARG A 112 -0.05 6.31 6.64
CA ARG A 112 0.71 5.06 6.68
C ARG A 112 1.25 4.66 5.31
N ILE A 113 0.49 4.89 4.23
CA ILE A 113 0.91 4.63 2.86
C ILE A 113 1.80 5.77 2.34
N LEU A 114 1.42 7.03 2.59
CA LEU A 114 2.15 8.20 2.12
C LEU A 114 3.59 8.25 2.62
N PHE A 115 3.80 7.89 3.90
CA PHE A 115 5.10 7.89 4.56
C PHE A 115 5.80 6.52 4.52
N ASN A 116 5.34 5.60 3.67
CA ASN A 116 6.05 4.36 3.43
C ASN A 116 7.51 4.68 3.02
N GLY A 117 8.46 3.95 3.58
CA GLY A 117 9.89 4.20 3.35
C GLY A 117 10.53 5.28 4.24
N GLU A 118 9.79 5.89 5.18
CA GLU A 118 10.36 6.80 6.17
C GLU A 118 10.68 6.12 7.52
N GLY A 119 10.72 4.78 7.56
CA GLY A 119 11.04 4.02 8.78
C GLY A 119 10.71 2.55 8.74
N GLU A 120 9.85 2.11 7.85
CA GLU A 120 9.50 0.70 7.67
C GLU A 120 9.60 0.33 6.19
N ARG A 121 10.09 -0.89 5.92
CA ARG A 121 10.39 -1.34 4.54
C ARG A 121 9.17 -1.65 3.69
N SER A 122 7.99 -1.86 4.30
CA SER A 122 6.79 -2.24 3.54
C SER A 122 5.52 -1.95 4.31
N VAL A 123 4.45 -1.62 3.58
CA VAL A 123 3.08 -1.57 4.09
C VAL A 123 2.33 -2.81 3.59
N TYR A 124 1.69 -3.52 4.52
CA TYR A 124 0.82 -4.66 4.23
C TYR A 124 -0.62 -4.30 4.56
N VAL A 125 -1.52 -4.61 3.64
CA VAL A 125 -2.96 -4.40 3.82
C VAL A 125 -3.71 -5.66 3.40
N LEU A 126 -4.43 -6.28 4.34
CA LEU A 126 -5.35 -7.37 4.06
C LEU A 126 -6.75 -6.80 3.78
N PHE A 127 -7.49 -7.41 2.88
CA PHE A 127 -8.87 -7.05 2.55
C PHE A 127 -9.66 -8.26 2.07
N ASP A 128 -10.95 -8.09 1.70
CA ASP A 128 -11.82 -9.17 1.26
C ASP A 128 -11.85 -10.35 2.27
N ASN A 129 -12.23 -10.06 3.50
CA ASN A 129 -12.22 -11.02 4.61
C ASN A 129 -10.82 -11.65 4.85
N ARG A 130 -9.74 -10.88 4.58
CA ARG A 130 -8.33 -11.31 4.73
C ARG A 130 -7.90 -12.39 3.73
N GLU A 131 -8.60 -12.50 2.62
CA GLU A 131 -8.26 -13.43 1.53
C GLU A 131 -7.42 -12.77 0.43
N SER A 132 -7.28 -11.44 0.46
CA SER A 132 -6.47 -10.67 -0.49
C SER A 132 -5.46 -9.81 0.25
N LEU A 133 -4.30 -9.57 -0.36
CA LEU A 133 -3.20 -8.83 0.24
C LEU A 133 -2.69 -7.74 -0.72
N VAL A 134 -2.47 -6.55 -0.17
CA VAL A 134 -1.69 -5.49 -0.83
C VAL A 134 -0.34 -5.39 -0.15
N VAL A 135 0.71 -5.25 -0.97
CA VAL A 135 2.07 -4.94 -0.51
C VAL A 135 2.59 -3.72 -1.24
N LEU A 136 3.05 -2.73 -0.47
CA LEU A 136 3.83 -1.61 -0.98
C LEU A 136 5.21 -1.65 -0.35
N HIS A 137 6.24 -1.77 -1.16
CA HIS A 137 7.63 -1.66 -0.72
C HIS A 137 8.09 -0.20 -0.80
N ASP A 138 9.01 0.18 0.08
CA ASP A 138 9.51 1.56 0.20
C ASP A 138 10.35 2.04 -0.99
N GLU A 139 10.89 1.10 -1.78
CA GLU A 139 11.72 1.37 -2.94
C GLU A 139 11.01 1.10 -4.27
N ASP A 140 9.69 0.80 -4.24
CA ASP A 140 8.92 0.47 -5.44
C ASP A 140 8.05 1.64 -5.91
N THR A 141 7.99 1.82 -7.25
CA THR A 141 7.06 2.76 -7.91
C THR A 141 5.68 2.16 -8.16
N ASN A 142 5.42 0.97 -7.62
CA ASN A 142 4.19 0.22 -7.80
C ASN A 142 3.69 -0.39 -6.49
N MET A 143 2.48 -0.92 -6.54
CA MET A 143 1.82 -1.64 -5.47
C MET A 143 1.44 -3.02 -6.00
N THR A 144 1.80 -4.08 -5.27
CA THR A 144 1.43 -5.45 -5.65
C THR A 144 0.17 -5.90 -4.91
N VAL A 145 -0.75 -6.53 -5.61
CA VAL A 145 -2.02 -7.01 -5.06
C VAL A 145 -2.22 -8.48 -5.36
N TYR A 146 -2.37 -9.29 -4.31
CA TYR A 146 -2.42 -10.75 -4.37
C TYR A 146 -3.83 -11.28 -4.15
N ASN A 147 -4.18 -12.37 -4.84
CA ASN A 147 -5.37 -13.19 -4.65
C ASN A 147 -6.70 -12.42 -4.74
N VAL A 148 -6.80 -11.46 -5.65
CA VAL A 148 -8.02 -10.65 -5.82
C VAL A 148 -9.05 -11.42 -6.64
N ARG A 149 -10.27 -11.52 -6.13
CA ARG A 149 -11.40 -12.10 -6.90
C ARG A 149 -11.83 -11.16 -8.04
N ALA A 150 -12.47 -11.70 -9.08
CA ALA A 150 -12.70 -10.99 -10.35
C ALA A 150 -13.48 -9.67 -10.20
N ASP A 151 -14.55 -9.65 -9.39
CA ASP A 151 -15.38 -8.47 -9.16
C ASP A 151 -14.63 -7.34 -8.43
N LEU A 152 -13.79 -7.69 -7.45
CA LEU A 152 -12.93 -6.72 -6.78
C LEU A 152 -11.78 -6.26 -7.66
N LEU A 153 -11.28 -7.11 -8.55
CA LEU A 153 -10.26 -6.73 -9.51
C LEU A 153 -10.77 -5.65 -10.49
N ASP A 154 -12.01 -5.79 -10.97
CA ASP A 154 -12.63 -4.80 -11.86
C ASP A 154 -12.88 -3.47 -11.12
N LEU A 155 -13.29 -3.54 -9.86
CA LEU A 155 -13.38 -2.36 -9.00
C LEU A 155 -11.99 -1.71 -8.82
N LEU A 156 -10.96 -2.49 -8.48
CA LEU A 156 -9.59 -2.01 -8.29
C LEU A 156 -9.06 -1.34 -9.56
N ARG A 157 -9.33 -1.89 -10.75
CA ARG A 157 -8.97 -1.26 -12.04
C ARG A 157 -9.62 0.11 -12.20
N SER A 158 -10.91 0.21 -11.87
CA SER A 158 -11.65 1.48 -11.95
C SER A 158 -11.11 2.51 -10.95
N LEU A 159 -10.80 2.10 -9.73
CA LEU A 159 -10.23 2.95 -8.70
C LEU A 159 -8.82 3.42 -9.08
N ALA A 160 -7.96 2.52 -9.55
CA ALA A 160 -6.61 2.83 -10.02
C ALA A 160 -6.64 3.82 -11.19
N ALA A 161 -7.51 3.58 -12.19
CA ALA A 161 -7.67 4.47 -13.33
C ALA A 161 -8.10 5.89 -12.91
N SER A 162 -8.95 6.03 -11.88
CA SER A 162 -9.36 7.32 -11.34
C SER A 162 -8.21 8.14 -10.73
N GLU A 163 -7.10 7.49 -10.38
CA GLU A 163 -5.87 8.11 -9.88
C GLU A 163 -4.76 8.21 -10.95
N GLY A 164 -5.07 7.83 -12.21
CA GLY A 164 -4.09 7.78 -13.28
C GLY A 164 -3.06 6.66 -13.11
N LEU A 165 -3.51 5.53 -12.56
CA LEU A 165 -2.75 4.30 -12.41
C LEU A 165 -3.37 3.19 -13.27
N PHE A 166 -2.60 2.14 -13.51
CA PHE A 166 -2.99 0.98 -14.30
C PHE A 166 -2.87 -0.29 -13.47
N VAL A 167 -3.67 -1.31 -13.82
CA VAL A 167 -3.61 -2.63 -13.19
C VAL A 167 -3.29 -3.67 -14.26
N TRP A 168 -2.19 -4.38 -14.11
CA TRP A 168 -1.73 -5.36 -15.09
C TRP A 168 -1.10 -6.59 -14.40
N THR A 169 -0.99 -7.69 -15.13
CA THR A 169 -0.37 -8.93 -14.67
C THR A 169 1.03 -9.02 -15.29
N PRO A 170 2.08 -9.37 -14.51
CA PRO A 170 3.40 -9.60 -15.06
C PRO A 170 3.36 -10.69 -16.13
N SER A 171 4.10 -10.47 -17.21
CA SER A 171 4.33 -11.49 -18.22
C SER A 171 5.25 -12.55 -17.63
N VAL A 172 4.82 -13.80 -17.60
CA VAL A 172 5.71 -14.94 -17.31
C VAL A 172 6.73 -14.98 -18.44
N GLN A 173 7.98 -14.66 -18.13
CA GLN A 173 9.11 -14.80 -19.06
C GLN A 173 9.63 -16.22 -19.05
#